data_03e59886b5002087f570d1580c724142
#
_entry.id   03e59886b5002087f570d1580c724142
#
_cell.length_a   1.000
_cell.length_b   1.000
_cell.length_c   1.000
_cell.angle_alpha   90.00
_cell.angle_beta   90.00
_cell.angle_gamma   90.00
#
_symmetry.space_group_name_H-M   'P 1'
#
loop_
_entity.id
_entity.type
_entity.pdbx_description
1 polymer ?
#
loop_
_entity_poly.entity_id
_entity_poly.type
_entity_poly.pdbx_seq_one_letter_code
_entity_poly.pdbx_strand_id
1 'polypeptide(L)'
;ERVVHAPVSTLQRIQLTPEDEQDLRNVQPFVLTTKDIPKYHIRYLGKQTLDEIPCYTFAVKPKEMLKGERYFSGIVWVDDRDLQIVKTYGRGVGLKKKNYDNQFPKFETFRQQIDGKYWFPTYTFADDTLMFQTGPQPIKMVVRYEDYKQFKADTRIIFGEAVSEEPADKKEAQKPQ
;
A
#
# COMPACT_ATOMS: atom_id res chain seq x y z
N GLU A 1 -2.22 6.83 -3.80
CA GLU A 1 -2.45 5.79 -4.81
C GLU A 1 -3.93 5.45 -4.83
N ARG A 2 -4.61 5.68 -5.94
CA ARG A 2 -6.05 5.41 -6.07
C ARG A 2 -6.22 4.23 -7.01
N VAL A 3 -6.70 3.10 -6.49
CA VAL A 3 -7.14 1.97 -7.32
C VAL A 3 -8.38 2.40 -8.09
N VAL A 4 -8.26 2.53 -9.41
CA VAL A 4 -9.32 3.03 -10.30
C VAL A 4 -10.22 1.90 -10.78
N HIS A 5 -9.81 0.64 -10.60
CA HIS A 5 -10.56 -0.51 -11.08
C HIS A 5 -10.58 -1.63 -10.05
N ALA A 6 -11.77 -2.03 -9.61
CA ALA A 6 -11.92 -3.29 -8.89
C ALA A 6 -11.91 -4.43 -9.92
N PRO A 7 -11.17 -5.53 -9.70
CA PRO A 7 -11.22 -6.66 -10.60
C PRO A 7 -12.65 -7.20 -10.70
N VAL A 8 -13.10 -7.44 -11.93
CA VAL A 8 -14.35 -8.17 -12.14
C VAL A 8 -14.11 -9.60 -11.63
N SER A 9 -14.69 -9.95 -10.49
CA SER A 9 -14.59 -11.29 -9.95
C SER A 9 -15.38 -12.24 -10.85
N THR A 10 -14.69 -13.21 -11.44
CA THR A 10 -15.32 -14.35 -12.13
C THR A 10 -15.80 -15.43 -11.15
N LEU A 11 -15.66 -15.20 -9.85
CA LEU A 11 -16.01 -16.13 -8.78
C LEU A 11 -17.50 -16.08 -8.52
N GLN A 12 -18.24 -17.07 -9.01
CA GLN A 12 -19.68 -17.19 -8.80
C GLN A 12 -20.10 -17.58 -7.37
N ARG A 13 -19.14 -17.93 -6.48
CA ARG A 13 -19.40 -18.49 -5.16
C ARG A 13 -18.69 -17.82 -3.97
N ILE A 14 -17.79 -16.88 -4.21
CA ILE A 14 -17.06 -16.18 -3.15
C ILE A 14 -17.43 -14.70 -3.20
N GLN A 15 -18.02 -14.20 -2.12
CA GLN A 15 -18.24 -12.77 -1.93
C GLN A 15 -16.98 -12.17 -1.32
N LEU A 16 -16.44 -11.12 -1.98
CA LEU A 16 -15.34 -10.34 -1.43
C LEU A 16 -15.84 -9.56 -0.22
N THR A 17 -15.16 -9.70 0.88
CA THR A 17 -15.40 -8.92 2.10
C THR A 17 -14.69 -7.56 2.02
N PRO A 18 -15.09 -6.56 2.83
CA PRO A 18 -14.33 -5.30 2.93
C PRO A 18 -12.86 -5.50 3.32
N GLU A 19 -12.57 -6.52 4.10
CA GLU A 19 -11.21 -6.92 4.47
C GLU A 19 -10.41 -7.45 3.25
N ASP A 20 -11.04 -8.26 2.40
CA ASP A 20 -10.42 -8.73 1.15
C ASP A 20 -10.11 -7.56 0.22
N GLU A 21 -11.02 -6.58 0.11
CA GLU A 21 -10.76 -5.37 -0.68
C GLU A 21 -9.60 -4.54 -0.12
N GLN A 22 -9.48 -4.41 1.19
CA GLN A 22 -8.34 -3.74 1.81
C GLN A 22 -7.03 -4.49 1.54
N ASP A 23 -7.04 -5.82 1.60
CA ASP A 23 -5.88 -6.63 1.29
C ASP A 23 -5.44 -6.46 -0.16
N LEU A 24 -6.38 -6.47 -1.11
CA LEU A 24 -6.10 -6.24 -2.53
C LEU A 24 -5.51 -4.85 -2.80
N ARG A 25 -5.99 -3.83 -2.10
CA ARG A 25 -5.56 -2.43 -2.34
C ARG A 25 -4.27 -2.04 -1.64
N ASN A 26 -4.07 -2.52 -0.40
CA ASN A 26 -3.05 -1.99 0.49
C ASN A 26 -2.03 -3.03 0.95
N VAL A 27 -2.43 -4.31 1.07
CA VAL A 27 -1.59 -5.34 1.67
C VAL A 27 -0.83 -6.14 0.62
N GLN A 28 -1.49 -6.49 -0.48
CA GLN A 28 -0.83 -7.23 -1.56
C GLN A 28 0.22 -6.39 -2.30
N PRO A 29 -0.05 -5.13 -2.69
CA PRO A 29 0.96 -4.24 -3.25
C PRO A 29 1.85 -3.59 -2.18
N PHE A 30 2.08 -4.24 -1.05
CA PHE A 30 2.72 -3.71 0.14
C PHE A 30 3.92 -2.80 -0.14
N VAL A 31 3.88 -1.60 0.40
CA VAL A 31 4.95 -0.61 0.38
C VAL A 31 5.31 -0.27 1.82
N LEU A 32 6.59 -0.21 2.12
CA LEU A 32 7.08 0.19 3.43
C LEU A 32 7.63 1.62 3.34
N THR A 33 6.79 2.59 3.65
CA THR A 33 7.20 3.99 3.68
C THR A 33 7.89 4.34 4.99
N THR A 34 8.63 5.45 5.02
CA THR A 34 9.26 5.97 6.25
C THR A 34 8.25 6.16 7.40
N LYS A 35 6.99 6.49 7.08
CA LYS A 35 5.90 6.63 8.06
C LYS A 35 5.40 5.29 8.59
N ASP A 36 5.58 4.22 7.82
CA ASP A 36 5.08 2.88 8.19
C ASP A 36 6.14 2.04 8.92
N ILE A 37 7.42 2.30 8.69
CA ILE A 37 8.53 1.60 9.40
C ILE A 37 8.29 1.51 10.91
N PRO A 38 7.90 2.57 11.64
CA PRO A 38 7.67 2.49 13.08
C PRO A 38 6.54 1.54 13.49
N LYS A 39 5.60 1.24 12.60
CA LYS A 39 4.47 0.34 12.86
C LYS A 39 4.84 -1.14 12.83
N TYR A 40 6.04 -1.47 12.33
CA TYR A 40 6.46 -2.85 12.09
C TYR A 40 7.68 -3.25 12.92
N HIS A 41 7.72 -4.52 13.31
CA HIS A 41 8.94 -5.23 13.67
C HIS A 41 9.59 -5.70 12.36
N ILE A 42 10.81 -5.27 12.13
CA ILE A 42 11.59 -5.63 10.95
C ILE A 42 12.84 -6.36 11.43
N ARG A 43 13.03 -7.58 10.94
CA ARG A 43 14.18 -8.40 11.27
C ARG A 43 14.93 -8.79 9.99
N TYR A 44 16.19 -8.46 9.93
CA TYR A 44 17.07 -8.88 8.85
C TYR A 44 17.30 -10.39 8.87
N LEU A 45 17.18 -11.05 7.71
CA LEU A 45 17.34 -12.50 7.55
C LEU A 45 18.60 -12.88 6.78
N GLY A 46 19.29 -11.92 6.17
CA GLY A 46 20.48 -12.16 5.35
C GLY A 46 20.31 -11.72 3.90
N LYS A 47 21.30 -12.04 3.08
CA LYS A 47 21.29 -11.80 1.64
C LYS A 47 20.81 -13.04 0.89
N GLN A 48 20.05 -12.85 -0.17
CA GLN A 48 19.61 -13.87 -1.13
C GLN A 48 19.66 -13.29 -2.53
N THR A 49 19.92 -14.13 -3.51
CA THR A 49 19.78 -13.76 -4.93
C THR A 49 18.41 -14.24 -5.41
N LEU A 50 17.62 -13.33 -5.95
CA LEU A 50 16.30 -13.61 -6.53
C LEU A 50 16.34 -13.24 -8.01
N ASP A 51 16.23 -14.25 -8.89
CA ASP A 51 16.27 -14.05 -10.35
C ASP A 51 17.43 -13.13 -10.80
N GLU A 52 18.64 -13.46 -10.36
CA GLU A 52 19.89 -12.70 -10.60
C GLU A 52 20.00 -11.34 -9.87
N ILE A 53 18.99 -10.93 -9.12
CA ILE A 53 19.00 -9.70 -8.34
C ILE A 53 19.51 -9.99 -6.93
N PRO A 54 20.65 -9.43 -6.51
CA PRO A 54 21.11 -9.54 -5.12
C PRO A 54 20.16 -8.76 -4.19
N CYS A 55 19.64 -9.41 -3.16
CA CYS A 55 18.64 -8.83 -2.29
C CYS A 55 19.02 -8.95 -0.82
N TYR A 56 18.67 -7.92 -0.05
CA TYR A 56 18.50 -8.04 1.39
C TYR A 56 17.13 -8.63 1.70
N THR A 57 17.06 -9.57 2.62
CA THR A 57 15.82 -10.23 3.00
C THR A 57 15.43 -9.87 4.42
N PHE A 58 14.17 -9.48 4.62
CA PHE A 58 13.65 -9.09 5.91
C PHE A 58 12.35 -9.81 6.24
N ALA A 59 12.19 -10.23 7.50
CA ALA A 59 10.90 -10.58 8.05
C ALA A 59 10.22 -9.31 8.58
N VAL A 60 8.96 -9.11 8.20
CA VAL A 60 8.15 -7.94 8.55
C VAL A 60 6.86 -8.39 9.22
N LYS A 61 6.53 -7.78 10.35
CA LYS A 61 5.32 -8.10 11.11
C LYS A 61 4.83 -6.85 11.85
N PRO A 62 3.52 -6.53 11.89
CA PRO A 62 3.00 -5.38 12.60
C PRO A 62 3.32 -5.49 14.10
N LYS A 63 3.66 -4.36 14.75
CA LYS A 63 3.84 -4.25 16.19
C LYS A 63 2.52 -4.33 16.93
N GLU A 64 1.53 -3.67 16.39
CA GLU A 64 0.18 -3.58 16.90
C GLU A 64 -0.82 -3.68 15.76
N MET A 65 -1.99 -4.23 16.04
CA MET A 65 -3.10 -4.31 15.09
C MET A 65 -4.28 -3.50 15.61
N LEU A 66 -4.66 -2.47 14.89
CA LEU A 66 -5.80 -1.62 15.21
C LEU A 66 -7.09 -2.17 14.62
N LYS A 67 -8.23 -1.85 15.25
CA LYS A 67 -9.54 -2.30 14.80
C LYS A 67 -9.87 -1.70 13.42
N GLY A 68 -10.23 -2.57 12.48
CA GLY A 68 -10.59 -2.17 11.12
C GLY A 68 -9.40 -1.97 10.18
N GLU A 69 -8.17 -2.07 10.69
CA GLU A 69 -6.96 -1.94 9.90
C GLU A 69 -6.43 -3.30 9.46
N ARG A 70 -5.82 -3.31 8.28
CA ARG A 70 -5.15 -4.48 7.71
C ARG A 70 -3.66 -4.20 7.52
N TYR A 71 -2.85 -5.20 7.81
CA TYR A 71 -1.39 -5.09 7.80
C TYR A 71 -0.78 -6.25 7.03
N PHE A 72 0.40 -6.04 6.49
CA PHE A 72 1.21 -7.12 5.91
C PHE A 72 1.99 -7.86 7.00
N SER A 73 2.10 -9.17 6.88
CA SER A 73 3.01 -9.98 7.69
C SER A 73 3.67 -11.04 6.81
N GLY A 74 5.00 -11.00 6.70
CA GLY A 74 5.71 -11.91 5.81
C GLY A 74 7.17 -11.55 5.62
N ILE A 75 7.67 -11.90 4.44
CA ILE A 75 9.06 -11.68 4.02
C ILE A 75 9.06 -10.68 2.87
N VAL A 76 10.04 -9.78 2.88
CA VAL A 76 10.30 -8.83 1.81
C VAL A 76 11.74 -8.99 1.31
N TRP A 77 11.91 -8.94 -0.01
CA TRP A 77 13.20 -8.89 -0.68
C TRP A 77 13.41 -7.48 -1.22
N VAL A 78 14.53 -6.91 -0.89
CA VAL A 78 14.90 -5.54 -1.22
C VAL A 78 16.17 -5.59 -2.04
N ASP A 79 16.14 -5.03 -3.25
CA ASP A 79 17.32 -4.88 -4.11
C ASP A 79 18.46 -4.20 -3.33
N ASP A 80 19.67 -4.74 -3.41
CA ASP A 80 20.81 -4.21 -2.64
C ASP A 80 21.43 -2.94 -3.26
N ARG A 81 21.01 -2.54 -4.46
CA ARG A 81 21.43 -1.31 -5.16
C ARG A 81 20.46 -0.17 -4.97
N ASP A 82 19.20 -0.40 -5.35
CA ASP A 82 18.15 0.63 -5.36
C ASP A 82 17.43 0.74 -4.03
N LEU A 83 17.62 -0.24 -3.13
CA LEU A 83 16.93 -0.37 -1.85
C LEU A 83 15.40 -0.35 -1.99
N GLN A 84 14.90 -0.88 -3.10
CA GLN A 84 13.48 -1.01 -3.40
C GLN A 84 13.00 -2.45 -3.19
N ILE A 85 11.76 -2.61 -2.76
CA ILE A 85 11.15 -3.93 -2.63
C ILE A 85 10.94 -4.52 -4.03
N VAL A 86 11.48 -5.71 -4.28
CA VAL A 86 11.34 -6.44 -5.55
C VAL A 86 10.36 -7.61 -5.45
N LYS A 87 10.22 -8.19 -4.27
CA LYS A 87 9.29 -9.29 -3.99
C LYS A 87 8.79 -9.23 -2.56
N THR A 88 7.54 -9.63 -2.36
CA THR A 88 6.99 -9.92 -1.03
C THR A 88 6.36 -11.31 -1.01
N TYR A 89 6.43 -11.99 0.14
CA TYR A 89 5.73 -13.24 0.41
C TYR A 89 5.14 -13.18 1.81
N GLY A 90 3.83 -13.31 1.93
CA GLY A 90 3.18 -13.20 3.21
C GLY A 90 1.67 -13.24 3.11
N ARG A 91 1.02 -12.64 4.09
CA ARG A 91 -0.45 -12.55 4.16
C ARG A 91 -0.90 -11.26 4.81
N GLY A 92 -2.15 -10.91 4.55
CA GLY A 92 -2.84 -9.88 5.32
C GLY A 92 -3.16 -10.37 6.73
N VAL A 93 -2.95 -9.49 7.72
CA VAL A 93 -3.29 -9.74 9.12
C VAL A 93 -4.06 -8.55 9.69
N GLY A 94 -4.91 -8.80 10.69
CA GLY A 94 -5.66 -7.78 11.40
C GLY A 94 -6.31 -8.38 12.64
N LEU A 95 -7.00 -7.56 13.43
CA LEU A 95 -7.74 -8.05 14.58
C LEU A 95 -8.86 -8.99 14.12
N LYS A 96 -8.88 -10.18 14.68
CA LYS A 96 -9.96 -11.16 14.42
C LYS A 96 -11.25 -10.65 15.04
N LYS A 97 -12.32 -10.61 14.26
CA LYS A 97 -13.68 -10.44 14.79
C LYS A 97 -14.10 -11.76 15.46
N LYS A 98 -14.72 -11.69 16.64
CA LYS A 98 -15.33 -12.86 17.28
C LYS A 98 -16.35 -13.49 16.32
N ASN A 99 -16.26 -14.79 16.10
CA ASN A 99 -17.14 -15.59 15.22
C ASN A 99 -16.99 -15.34 13.69
N TYR A 100 -15.83 -14.87 13.24
CA TYR A 100 -15.59 -14.68 11.81
C TYR A 100 -14.46 -15.62 11.36
N ASP A 101 -14.79 -16.56 10.49
CA ASP A 101 -13.86 -17.55 9.93
C ASP A 101 -13.02 -17.00 8.77
N ASN A 102 -12.84 -15.69 8.70
CA ASN A 102 -12.07 -15.07 7.63
C ASN A 102 -10.60 -15.45 7.76
N GLN A 103 -10.19 -16.38 6.94
CA GLN A 103 -8.80 -16.73 6.71
C GLN A 103 -8.36 -16.07 5.39
N PHE A 104 -7.17 -15.50 5.42
CA PHE A 104 -6.60 -14.83 4.25
C PHE A 104 -5.45 -15.67 3.73
N PRO A 105 -5.39 -15.94 2.41
CA PRO A 105 -4.34 -16.78 1.83
C PRO A 105 -2.98 -16.09 1.93
N LYS A 106 -1.94 -16.90 1.98
CA LYS A 106 -0.59 -16.41 1.71
C LYS A 106 -0.49 -16.10 0.23
N PHE A 107 0.23 -15.04 -0.09
CA PHE A 107 0.45 -14.59 -1.45
C PHE A 107 1.90 -14.20 -1.69
N GLU A 108 2.29 -14.22 -2.94
CA GLU A 108 3.53 -13.64 -3.44
C GLU A 108 3.21 -12.47 -4.35
N THR A 109 3.89 -11.34 -4.16
CA THR A 109 3.80 -10.20 -5.08
C THR A 109 5.16 -9.94 -5.68
N PHE A 110 5.20 -10.00 -7.01
CA PHE A 110 6.37 -9.70 -7.81
C PHE A 110 6.31 -8.27 -8.33
N ARG A 111 7.47 -7.65 -8.42
CA ARG A 111 7.63 -6.29 -8.91
C ARG A 111 8.57 -6.28 -10.10
N GLN A 112 8.38 -5.33 -10.99
CA GLN A 112 9.27 -5.06 -12.09
C GLN A 112 9.65 -3.59 -12.09
N GLN A 113 10.84 -3.32 -12.60
CA GLN A 113 11.31 -1.95 -12.77
C GLN A 113 10.64 -1.35 -14.00
N ILE A 114 9.88 -0.29 -13.80
CA ILE A 114 9.21 0.48 -14.86
C ILE A 114 10.03 1.73 -15.11
N ASP A 115 10.28 2.05 -16.39
CA ASP A 115 11.09 3.16 -16.85
C ASP A 115 12.51 3.20 -16.26
N GLY A 116 13.05 2.02 -15.90
CA GLY A 116 14.39 1.90 -15.33
C GLY A 116 14.58 2.59 -13.98
N LYS A 117 13.50 2.96 -13.28
CA LYS A 117 13.60 3.79 -12.08
C LYS A 117 12.78 3.30 -10.88
N TYR A 118 11.59 2.79 -11.10
CA TYR A 118 10.67 2.45 -10.03
C TYR A 118 10.25 0.99 -10.09
N TRP A 119 10.25 0.32 -8.94
CA TRP A 119 9.78 -1.04 -8.79
C TRP A 119 8.29 -1.01 -8.41
N PHE A 120 7.42 -1.37 -9.36
CA PHE A 120 5.98 -1.47 -9.14
C PHE A 120 5.52 -2.93 -9.12
N PRO A 121 4.50 -3.28 -8.30
CA PRO A 121 3.89 -4.60 -8.37
C PRO A 121 3.32 -4.84 -9.76
N THR A 122 3.59 -6.01 -10.33
CA THR A 122 3.07 -6.41 -11.64
C THR A 122 2.16 -7.62 -11.53
N TYR A 123 2.42 -8.44 -10.52
CA TYR A 123 1.73 -9.70 -10.39
C TYR A 123 1.68 -10.14 -8.93
N THR A 124 0.48 -10.52 -8.45
CA THR A 124 0.30 -11.21 -7.18
C THR A 124 -0.33 -12.57 -7.42
N PHE A 125 0.22 -13.58 -6.80
CA PHE A 125 -0.24 -14.96 -6.87
C PHE A 125 -0.47 -15.51 -5.47
N ALA A 126 -1.58 -16.24 -5.29
CA ALA A 126 -1.83 -17.05 -4.11
C ALA A 126 -2.33 -18.44 -4.53
N ASP A 127 -1.78 -19.46 -3.91
CA ASP A 127 -2.24 -20.84 -3.98
C ASP A 127 -2.13 -21.41 -2.56
N ASP A 128 -3.24 -21.45 -1.85
CA ASP A 128 -3.29 -21.82 -0.44
C ASP A 128 -4.57 -22.63 -0.14
N THR A 129 -4.56 -23.34 0.98
CA THR A 129 -5.76 -24.03 1.48
C THR A 129 -6.18 -23.37 2.78
N LEU A 130 -7.33 -22.72 2.76
CA LEU A 130 -7.92 -22.09 3.94
C LEU A 130 -8.78 -23.09 4.71
N MET A 131 -8.67 -23.07 6.03
CA MET A 131 -9.44 -23.95 6.93
C MET A 131 -10.66 -23.20 7.45
N PHE A 132 -11.84 -23.59 6.99
CA PHE A 132 -13.13 -23.11 7.48
C PHE A 132 -13.80 -24.15 8.37
N GLN A 133 -14.85 -23.77 9.10
CA GLN A 133 -15.69 -24.72 9.88
C GLN A 133 -16.28 -25.80 8.98
N THR A 134 -16.58 -25.47 7.72
CA THR A 134 -17.08 -26.38 6.70
C THR A 134 -16.01 -27.30 6.10
N GLY A 135 -14.75 -27.14 6.52
CA GLY A 135 -13.60 -27.91 6.03
C GLY A 135 -12.62 -27.11 5.19
N PRO A 136 -11.57 -27.77 4.69
CA PRO A 136 -10.52 -27.13 3.90
C PRO A 136 -11.07 -26.67 2.54
N GLN A 137 -10.71 -25.43 2.15
CA GLN A 137 -11.07 -24.85 0.86
C GLN A 137 -9.79 -24.39 0.13
N PRO A 138 -9.45 -25.03 -1.01
CA PRO A 138 -8.33 -24.56 -1.83
C PRO A 138 -8.71 -23.24 -2.51
N ILE A 139 -7.80 -22.28 -2.47
CA ILE A 139 -7.96 -20.98 -3.10
C ILE A 139 -6.79 -20.70 -4.01
N LYS A 140 -7.07 -20.34 -5.27
CA LYS A 140 -6.12 -19.76 -6.21
C LYS A 140 -6.56 -18.35 -6.55
N MET A 141 -5.61 -17.43 -6.47
CA MET A 141 -5.83 -16.04 -6.80
C MET A 141 -4.69 -15.53 -7.67
N VAL A 142 -5.04 -14.75 -8.69
CA VAL A 142 -4.10 -14.04 -9.53
C VAL A 142 -4.57 -12.60 -9.64
N VAL A 143 -3.70 -11.67 -9.29
CA VAL A 143 -3.92 -10.23 -9.48
C VAL A 143 -2.83 -9.72 -10.41
N ARG A 144 -3.23 -8.99 -11.45
CA ARG A 144 -2.31 -8.31 -12.37
C ARG A 144 -2.48 -6.81 -12.19
N TYR A 145 -1.34 -6.11 -12.18
CA TYR A 145 -1.30 -4.65 -12.05
C TYR A 145 -0.79 -4.09 -13.38
N GLU A 146 -1.63 -3.32 -14.03
CA GLU A 146 -1.39 -2.81 -15.38
C GLU A 146 -1.63 -1.29 -15.43
N ASP A 147 -1.29 -0.64 -16.53
CA ASP A 147 -1.58 0.77 -16.80
C ASP A 147 -1.03 1.78 -15.77
N TYR A 148 0.21 1.56 -15.33
CA TYR A 148 0.88 2.55 -14.50
C TYR A 148 1.05 3.88 -15.22
N LYS A 149 0.54 4.95 -14.61
CA LYS A 149 0.62 6.32 -15.16
C LYS A 149 1.33 7.23 -14.18
N GLN A 150 2.31 7.99 -14.67
CA GLN A 150 2.95 9.02 -13.88
C GLN A 150 2.17 10.33 -14.00
N PHE A 151 1.68 10.84 -12.88
CA PHE A 151 1.09 12.16 -12.81
C PHE A 151 2.15 13.15 -12.31
N LYS A 152 2.49 14.16 -13.13
CA LYS A 152 3.32 15.30 -12.70
C LYS A 152 2.38 16.45 -12.40
N ALA A 153 2.41 16.96 -11.18
CA ALA A 153 1.75 18.20 -10.82
C ALA A 153 2.82 19.31 -10.80
N ASP A 154 2.79 20.19 -11.79
CA ASP A 154 3.59 21.41 -11.77
C ASP A 154 2.83 22.47 -10.97
N THR A 155 3.20 22.67 -9.73
CA THR A 155 2.66 23.75 -8.91
C THR A 155 3.54 24.97 -9.08
N ARG A 156 3.07 25.97 -9.82
CA ARG A 156 3.71 27.29 -9.91
C ARG A 156 3.10 28.20 -8.86
N ILE A 157 3.85 28.49 -7.82
CA ILE A 157 3.45 29.49 -6.82
C ILE A 157 3.80 30.85 -7.40
N ILE A 158 2.78 31.65 -7.74
CA ILE A 158 2.96 33.06 -8.12
C ILE A 158 2.80 33.84 -6.82
N PHE A 159 3.89 34.40 -6.32
CA PHE A 159 3.81 35.37 -5.23
C PHE A 159 3.27 36.66 -5.83
N GLY A 160 2.07 37.07 -5.43
CA GLY A 160 1.55 38.40 -5.72
C GLY A 160 2.40 39.46 -4.99
N GLU A 161 2.63 40.59 -5.64
CA GLU A 161 3.23 41.75 -4.99
C GLU A 161 2.39 42.12 -3.75
N ALA A 162 3.06 42.39 -2.64
CA ALA A 162 2.40 42.84 -1.43
C ALA A 162 1.64 44.15 -1.74
N VAL A 163 0.33 44.11 -1.57
CA VAL A 163 -0.48 45.35 -1.63
C VAL A 163 -0.05 46.21 -0.45
N SER A 164 0.66 47.31 -0.75
CA SER A 164 0.96 48.32 0.23
C SER A 164 -0.36 48.98 0.62
N GLU A 165 -0.81 48.78 1.85
CA GLU A 165 -1.92 49.57 2.43
C GLU A 165 -1.48 51.03 2.51
N GLU A 166 -2.11 51.88 1.70
CA GLU A 166 -2.03 53.33 1.90
C GLU A 166 -2.75 53.68 3.21
N PRO A 167 -2.17 54.57 4.05
CA PRO A 167 -2.84 54.97 5.30
C PRO A 167 -4.09 55.79 4.99
N ALA A 168 -5.21 55.36 5.55
CA ALA A 168 -6.49 56.03 5.42
C ALA A 168 -6.41 57.48 6.00
N ASP A 169 -6.58 58.46 5.12
CA ASP A 169 -6.71 59.86 5.47
C ASP A 169 -7.91 60.11 6.43
N LYS A 170 -7.59 60.70 7.57
CA LYS A 170 -8.58 61.20 8.54
C LYS A 170 -9.35 62.38 7.95
N LYS A 171 -10.57 62.15 7.52
CA LYS A 171 -11.49 63.26 7.28
C LYS A 171 -12.00 63.80 8.61
N GLU A 172 -11.56 65.00 8.94
CA GLU A 172 -12.12 65.83 10.04
C GLU A 172 -13.60 66.10 9.82
N ALA A 173 -14.38 65.83 10.86
CA ALA A 173 -15.81 66.19 10.89
C ALA A 173 -15.97 67.65 11.18
N GLN A 174 -16.43 68.46 10.20
CA GLN A 174 -16.95 69.76 10.41
C GLN A 174 -18.40 69.67 10.95
N LYS A 175 -18.67 70.33 12.12
CA LYS A 175 -20.01 70.53 12.65
C LYS A 175 -20.65 71.72 11.91
N PRO A 176 -21.95 71.68 11.59
CA PRO A 176 -22.71 72.86 11.21
C PRO A 176 -23.22 73.59 12.44
N GLN A 177 -23.23 74.89 12.30
CA GLN A 177 -23.93 75.84 13.22
C GLN A 177 -25.45 75.80 12.97
#